data_3ff84773dfa36d445e6afea2cba207df
#
_entry.id   3ff84773dfa36d445e6afea2cba207df
#
_cell.length_a   1.000
_cell.length_b   1.000
_cell.length_c   1.000
_cell.angle_alpha   90.00
_cell.angle_beta   90.00
_cell.angle_gamma   90.00
#
_symmetry.space_group_name_H-M   'P 1'
#
loop_
_entity.id
_entity.type
_entity.pdbx_description
1 polymer ?
#
loop_
_entity_poly.entity_id
_entity_poly.type
_entity_poly.pdbx_seq_one_letter_code
_entity_poly.pdbx_strand_id
1 'polypeptide(L)'
;MTMEQFNKSRELRTRMAELFDLPADLVAGLAHLELLGDRQLLLEGHGGILSYSDTQIDVSVGGAVLRLQGAGLALRSMTDRELRVRGRIDSVSFVR
;
A
#
# COMPACT_ATOMS: atom_id res chain seq x y z
N MET A 1 -3.03 1.57 -14.83
CA MET A 1 -2.31 2.74 -14.29
C MET A 1 -1.68 3.53 -15.42
N THR A 2 -1.80 4.84 -15.40
CA THR A 2 -1.18 5.72 -16.39
C THR A 2 0.24 6.09 -15.96
N MET A 3 1.04 6.60 -16.90
CA MET A 3 2.38 7.11 -16.61
C MET A 3 2.34 8.26 -15.60
N GLU A 4 1.29 9.09 -15.64
CA GLU A 4 1.13 10.20 -14.71
C GLU A 4 0.96 9.72 -13.27
N GLN A 5 0.17 8.66 -13.06
CA GLN A 5 -0.02 8.10 -11.71
C GLN A 5 1.28 7.51 -11.18
N PHE A 6 2.05 6.86 -12.05
CA PHE A 6 3.33 6.30 -11.68
C PHE A 6 4.32 7.40 -11.27
N ASN A 7 4.36 8.49 -12.03
CA ASN A 7 5.22 9.63 -11.72
C ASN A 7 4.81 10.34 -10.44
N LYS A 8 3.52 10.42 -10.16
CA LYS A 8 3.02 11.01 -8.90
C LYS A 8 3.48 10.24 -7.68
N SER A 9 3.49 8.91 -7.73
CA SER A 9 4.00 8.09 -6.63
C SER A 9 5.48 8.40 -6.35
N ARG A 10 6.28 8.53 -7.40
CA ARG A 10 7.70 8.88 -7.25
C ARG A 10 7.89 10.26 -6.67
N GLU A 11 7.13 11.24 -7.16
CA GLU A 11 7.20 12.61 -6.64
C GLU A 11 6.82 12.66 -5.18
N LEU A 12 5.79 11.91 -4.77
CA LEU A 12 5.37 11.88 -3.40
C LEU A 12 6.46 11.33 -2.48
N ARG A 13 7.10 10.24 -2.87
CA ARG A 13 8.20 9.67 -2.08
C ARG A 13 9.38 10.63 -1.95
N THR A 14 9.72 11.32 -3.03
CA THR A 14 10.79 12.32 -3.01
C THR A 14 10.43 13.47 -2.07
N ARG A 15 9.20 13.95 -2.14
CA ARG A 15 8.73 15.03 -1.26
C ARG A 15 8.73 14.61 0.20
N MET A 16 8.37 13.37 0.49
CA MET A 16 8.40 12.86 1.86
C MET A 16 9.82 12.84 2.41
N ALA A 17 10.79 12.40 1.60
CA ALA A 17 12.19 12.41 2.00
C ALA A 17 12.67 13.82 2.29
N GLU A 18 12.34 14.78 1.44
CA GLU A 18 12.72 16.18 1.61
C GLU A 18 12.05 16.80 2.84
N LEU A 19 10.73 16.54 2.98
CA LEU A 19 9.92 17.15 4.04
C LEU A 19 10.38 16.72 5.44
N PHE A 20 10.75 15.47 5.60
CA PHE A 20 11.14 14.93 6.89
C PHE A 20 12.64 14.80 7.06
N ASP A 21 13.42 15.34 6.12
CA ASP A 21 14.88 15.27 6.14
C ASP A 21 15.39 13.84 6.29
N LEU A 22 14.74 12.91 5.60
CA LEU A 22 15.10 11.51 5.60
C LEU A 22 15.91 11.17 4.35
N PRO A 23 16.89 10.26 4.43
CA PRO A 23 17.57 9.77 3.24
C PRO A 23 16.56 9.13 2.26
N ALA A 24 16.73 9.44 0.98
CA ALA A 24 15.81 8.93 -0.05
C ALA A 24 15.79 7.41 -0.11
N ASP A 25 16.92 6.75 0.12
CA ASP A 25 17.01 5.30 0.15
C ASP A 25 16.26 4.69 1.32
N LEU A 26 16.24 5.36 2.47
CA LEU A 26 15.45 4.93 3.61
C LEU A 26 13.94 5.01 3.30
N VAL A 27 13.50 6.13 2.71
CA VAL A 27 12.09 6.29 2.32
C VAL A 27 11.70 5.28 1.25
N ALA A 28 12.57 5.03 0.29
CA ALA A 28 12.32 4.05 -0.77
C ALA A 28 12.24 2.62 -0.25
N GLY A 29 12.90 2.33 0.88
CA GLY A 29 12.83 1.01 1.52
C GLY A 29 11.60 0.80 2.39
N LEU A 30 10.83 1.85 2.67
CA LEU A 30 9.62 1.76 3.45
C LEU A 30 8.42 1.40 2.57
N ALA A 31 7.44 0.73 3.17
CA ALA A 31 6.18 0.49 2.49
C ALA A 31 5.46 1.83 2.26
N HIS A 32 4.89 1.98 1.08
CA HIS A 32 4.14 3.16 0.70
C HIS A 32 2.70 2.78 0.42
N LEU A 33 1.77 3.42 1.13
CA LEU A 33 0.34 3.13 1.02
C LEU A 33 -0.39 4.35 0.48
N GLU A 34 -1.21 4.14 -0.55
CA GLU A 34 -2.09 5.17 -1.09
C GLU A 34 -3.52 4.68 -1.04
N LEU A 35 -4.41 5.55 -0.60
CA LEU A 35 -5.85 5.31 -0.64
C LEU A 35 -6.50 6.26 -1.63
N LEU A 36 -7.38 5.73 -2.44
CA LEU A 36 -8.26 6.53 -3.28
C LEU A 36 -9.66 6.45 -2.67
N GLY A 37 -9.97 7.42 -1.83
CA GLY A 37 -11.16 7.39 -1.01
C GLY A 37 -11.20 6.12 -0.15
N ASP A 38 -12.37 5.52 -0.02
CA ASP A 38 -12.56 4.23 0.64
C ASP A 38 -12.74 3.08 -0.37
N ARG A 39 -12.27 3.27 -1.61
CA ARG A 39 -12.58 2.38 -2.73
C ARG A 39 -11.39 1.63 -3.29
N GLN A 40 -10.20 2.14 -3.10
CA GLN A 40 -9.01 1.52 -3.68
C GLN A 40 -7.80 1.76 -2.79
N LEU A 41 -6.97 0.74 -2.69
CA LEU A 41 -5.72 0.80 -1.97
C LEU A 41 -4.60 0.34 -2.90
N LEU A 42 -3.55 1.14 -2.95
CA LEU A 42 -2.31 0.79 -3.62
C LEU A 42 -1.21 0.69 -2.56
N LEU A 43 -0.51 -0.43 -2.54
CA LEU A 43 0.58 -0.66 -1.61
C LEU A 43 1.84 -1.02 -2.38
N GLU A 44 2.91 -0.29 -2.12
CA GLU A 44 4.25 -0.59 -2.63
C GLU A 44 5.15 -1.05 -1.49
N GLY A 45 6.03 -1.99 -1.77
CA GLY A 45 7.00 -2.46 -0.79
C GLY A 45 6.45 -3.50 0.17
N HIS A 46 5.47 -4.28 -0.26
CA HIS A 46 4.93 -5.36 0.56
C HIS A 46 5.88 -6.56 0.60
N GLY A 47 5.74 -7.38 1.63
CA GLY A 47 6.48 -8.63 1.79
C GLY A 47 5.65 -9.88 1.50
N GLY A 48 4.48 -9.72 0.86
CA GLY A 48 3.60 -10.81 0.49
C GLY A 48 2.28 -10.78 1.23
N ILE A 49 1.29 -11.45 0.65
CA ILE A 49 -0.04 -11.58 1.24
C ILE A 49 -0.02 -12.76 2.20
N LEU A 50 -0.47 -12.53 3.42
CA LEU A 50 -0.54 -13.54 4.47
C LEU A 50 -1.89 -14.24 4.51
N SER A 51 -2.98 -13.49 4.28
CA SER A 51 -4.32 -14.04 4.19
C SER A 51 -5.18 -13.16 3.31
N TYR A 52 -6.20 -13.76 2.71
CA TYR A 52 -7.04 -13.07 1.73
C TYR A 52 -8.47 -13.57 1.84
N SER A 53 -9.39 -12.62 1.95
CA SER A 53 -10.82 -12.86 1.79
C SER A 53 -11.46 -11.58 1.25
N ASP A 54 -12.75 -11.62 0.95
CA ASP A 54 -13.46 -10.43 0.48
C ASP A 54 -13.77 -9.43 1.60
N THR A 55 -13.50 -9.80 2.85
CA THR A 55 -13.71 -8.90 4.00
C THR A 55 -12.44 -8.54 4.73
N GLN A 56 -11.35 -9.27 4.52
CA GLN A 56 -10.08 -8.98 5.20
C GLN A 56 -8.90 -9.48 4.38
N ILE A 57 -7.91 -8.61 4.25
CA ILE A 57 -6.64 -8.96 3.60
C ILE A 57 -5.52 -8.56 4.55
N ASP A 58 -4.63 -9.50 4.85
CA ASP A 58 -3.45 -9.27 5.66
C ASP A 58 -2.21 -9.35 4.79
N VAL A 59 -1.36 -8.34 4.87
CA VAL A 59 -0.16 -8.21 4.05
C VAL A 59 1.03 -7.96 4.96
N SER A 60 2.13 -8.63 4.69
CA SER A 60 3.37 -8.39 5.41
C SER A 60 3.99 -7.07 4.95
N VAL A 61 4.30 -6.19 5.90
CA VAL A 61 4.99 -4.91 5.64
C VAL A 61 6.05 -4.70 6.71
N GLY A 62 7.30 -4.89 6.34
CA GLY A 62 8.38 -4.82 7.33
C GLY A 62 8.17 -5.83 8.45
N GLY A 63 8.28 -5.41 9.68
CA GLY A 63 8.05 -6.27 10.85
C GLY A 63 6.60 -6.33 11.32
N ALA A 64 5.66 -5.83 10.55
CA ALA A 64 4.26 -5.73 10.95
C ALA A 64 3.34 -6.37 9.89
N VAL A 65 2.09 -6.55 10.26
CA VAL A 65 1.03 -6.97 9.33
C VAL A 65 0.15 -5.75 9.07
N LEU A 66 -0.03 -5.43 7.80
CA LEU A 66 -1.03 -4.45 7.40
C LEU A 66 -2.35 -5.17 7.20
N ARG A 67 -3.34 -4.82 8.00
CA ARG A 67 -4.68 -5.44 7.93
C ARG A 67 -5.67 -4.49 7.28
N LEU A 68 -6.24 -4.94 6.17
CA LEU A 68 -7.27 -4.24 5.43
C LEU A 68 -8.59 -4.94 5.69
N GLN A 69 -9.59 -4.20 6.18
CA GLN A 69 -10.92 -4.75 6.42
C GLN A 69 -11.95 -3.95 5.65
N GLY A 70 -12.96 -4.65 5.17
CA GLY A 70 -14.02 -4.02 4.39
C GLY A 70 -15.01 -5.03 3.84
N ALA A 71 -15.56 -4.72 2.68
CA ALA A 71 -16.52 -5.57 2.00
C ALA A 71 -16.28 -5.56 0.49
N GLY A 72 -16.44 -6.72 -0.12
CA GLY A 72 -16.22 -6.85 -1.55
C GLY A 72 -14.78 -6.57 -1.96
N LEU A 73 -13.83 -6.84 -1.08
CA LEU A 73 -12.43 -6.61 -1.37
C LEU A 73 -11.93 -7.58 -2.43
N ALA A 74 -11.25 -7.06 -3.42
CA ALA A 74 -10.72 -7.86 -4.52
C ALA A 74 -9.32 -7.39 -4.88
N LEU A 75 -8.39 -8.33 -4.94
CA LEU A 75 -7.05 -8.07 -5.41
C LEU A 75 -7.08 -7.89 -6.93
N ARG A 76 -6.72 -6.73 -7.42
CA ARG A 76 -6.80 -6.39 -8.85
C ARG A 76 -5.49 -6.59 -9.58
N SER A 77 -4.39 -6.37 -8.89
CA SER A 77 -3.07 -6.64 -9.46
C SER A 77 -2.07 -6.83 -8.34
N MET A 78 -1.04 -7.60 -8.61
CA MET A 78 0.03 -7.84 -7.68
C MET A 78 1.33 -8.15 -8.43
N THR A 79 2.39 -7.50 -8.00
CA THR A 79 3.75 -7.85 -8.36
C THR A 79 4.51 -8.19 -7.08
N ASP A 80 5.78 -8.48 -7.18
CA ASP A 80 6.61 -8.76 -5.99
C ASP A 80 6.83 -7.52 -5.12
N ARG A 81 6.46 -6.31 -5.60
CA ARG A 81 6.62 -5.07 -4.85
C ARG A 81 5.34 -4.30 -4.66
N GLU A 82 4.37 -4.42 -5.57
CA GLU A 82 3.14 -3.65 -5.56
C GLU A 82 1.93 -4.55 -5.49
N LEU A 83 0.89 -4.10 -4.80
CA LEU A 83 -0.43 -4.70 -4.91
C LEU A 83 -1.50 -3.63 -4.92
N ARG A 84 -2.60 -3.96 -5.57
CA ARG A 84 -3.74 -3.08 -5.70
C ARG A 84 -5.00 -3.81 -5.34
N VAL A 85 -5.76 -3.23 -4.41
CA VAL A 85 -7.02 -3.79 -3.91
C VAL A 85 -8.14 -2.81 -4.22
N ARG A 86 -9.28 -3.33 -4.64
CA ARG A 86 -10.51 -2.58 -4.81
C ARG A 86 -11.60 -3.17 -3.92
N GLY A 87 -12.55 -2.33 -3.56
CA GLY A 87 -13.70 -2.70 -2.74
C GLY A 87 -14.05 -1.58 -1.79
N ARG A 88 -14.96 -1.84 -0.88
CA ARG A 88 -15.24 -0.89 0.19
C ARG A 88 -14.23 -1.13 1.31
N ILE A 89 -13.46 -0.11 1.62
CA ILE A 89 -12.44 -0.17 2.66
C ILE A 89 -13.01 0.48 3.91
N ASP A 90 -13.12 -0.29 4.98
CA ASP A 90 -13.63 0.20 6.26
C ASP A 90 -12.50 0.57 7.20
N SER A 91 -11.40 -0.19 7.21
CA SER A 91 -10.27 0.11 8.08
C SER A 91 -8.96 -0.39 7.49
N VAL A 92 -7.89 0.31 7.83
CA VAL A 92 -6.52 -0.09 7.56
C VAL A 92 -5.77 0.03 8.88
N SER A 93 -5.11 -1.03 9.30
CA SER A 93 -4.42 -1.03 10.59
C SER A 93 -3.13 -1.84 10.52
N PHE A 94 -2.22 -1.52 11.43
CA PHE A 94 -1.02 -2.33 11.63
C PHE A 94 -1.23 -3.25 12.80
N VAL A 95 -0.93 -4.52 12.60
CA VAL A 95 -1.02 -5.53 13.65
C VAL A 95 0.40 -6.05 13.91
N ARG A 96 0.80 -6.03 15.16
CA ARG A 96 2.14 -6.45 15.58
C ARG A 96 2.10 -7.62 16.54
#